data_7f22dc10cac8a5eed6d45dfac21221b3
#
_entry.id   7f22dc10cac8a5eed6d45dfac21221b3
#
_cell.length_a   1.000
_cell.length_b   1.000
_cell.length_c   1.000
_cell.angle_alpha   90.00
_cell.angle_beta   90.00
_cell.angle_gamma   90.00
#
_symmetry.space_group_name_H-M   'P 1'
#
loop_
_entity.id
_entity.type
_entity.pdbx_description
1 polymer ?
#
loop_
_entity_poly.entity_id
_entity_poly.type
_entity_poly.pdbx_seq_one_letter_code
_entity_poly.pdbx_strand_id
1 'polypeptide(L)'
;MKKLLSIFSIAVMLFAFSSCENEEGHGYEIAGNIQIVSNNISFDANAQSGTVEVIAPGAVTVKCDAPWVTTSVDGSIINVTVTRNLSLEGRNAVLTIMSGNEKKNITVAQRGYVFDLDFGGATELKLGDAAFSKAYPCKSTLELEISTSASWLTAVYSDGKLTISAEENNTGNPRKGYIIYSFGPGSEEQTVSVMQCEKSDMYGDYYFAFNDGGTGALQYFPSTITGVNSDGEAGLFLQFNISSTDVMTLPLGWDDTNKVINITNAQFMGMYGSSYYMHNIVWDETSGYINYGVYNFQDAAVDVLDDGTVYAEIVDNGTWGSHIASSMMLYAFSGTPAEKDNKVGSLVRMIYPFLQKMQVEAAASPKAVSRDGKRMRKATISEADLVTYDPNLKW
;
A
#
# COMPACT_ATOMS: atom_id res chain seq x y z
N MET A 1 0.71 -18.91 22.43
CA MET A 1 0.11 -18.15 23.56
C MET A 1 1.18 -17.25 24.15
N LYS A 2 1.22 -15.99 23.77
CA LYS A 2 1.68 -14.85 24.59
C LYS A 2 1.33 -13.58 23.79
N LYS A 3 0.19 -12.98 24.18
CA LYS A 3 -0.25 -11.67 23.70
C LYS A 3 0.73 -10.64 24.25
N LEU A 4 1.45 -9.92 23.37
CA LEU A 4 2.08 -8.65 23.73
C LEU A 4 1.05 -7.55 23.48
N LEU A 5 0.40 -7.12 24.56
CA LEU A 5 -0.30 -5.84 24.60
C LEU A 5 0.77 -4.74 24.59
N SER A 6 0.88 -4.02 23.50
CA SER A 6 1.60 -2.74 23.47
C SER A 6 0.65 -1.68 23.99
N ILE A 7 0.81 -1.33 25.27
CA ILE A 7 0.12 -0.19 25.89
C ILE A 7 0.87 1.07 25.45
N PHE A 8 0.32 1.79 24.50
CA PHE A 8 0.74 3.16 24.19
C PHE A 8 0.24 4.05 25.34
N SER A 9 1.15 4.37 26.26
CA SER A 9 0.92 5.37 27.28
C SER A 9 0.85 6.74 26.66
N ILE A 10 -0.35 7.26 26.45
CA ILE A 10 -0.59 8.68 26.15
C ILE A 10 -0.26 9.45 27.45
N ALA A 11 0.94 10.02 27.48
CA ALA A 11 1.29 10.99 28.48
C ALA A 11 0.53 12.29 28.20
N VAL A 12 -0.66 12.44 28.76
CA VAL A 12 -1.35 13.70 28.85
C VAL A 12 -0.57 14.56 29.86
N MET A 13 0.33 15.42 29.37
CA MET A 13 0.87 16.48 30.20
C MET A 13 -0.23 17.52 30.45
N LEU A 14 -0.93 17.33 31.56
CA LEU A 14 -1.72 18.36 32.20
C LEU A 14 -0.76 19.43 32.74
N PHE A 15 -0.56 20.50 31.99
CA PHE A 15 -0.02 21.71 32.57
C PHE A 15 -1.08 22.28 33.52
N ALA A 16 -0.91 21.99 34.81
CA ALA A 16 -1.61 22.70 35.87
C ALA A 16 -1.11 24.16 35.82
N PHE A 17 -1.95 25.03 35.31
CA PHE A 17 -1.79 26.46 35.59
C PHE A 17 -2.14 26.64 37.07
N SER A 18 -1.13 26.75 37.92
CA SER A 18 -1.35 27.23 39.27
C SER A 18 -1.75 28.72 39.15
N SER A 19 -3.04 28.94 39.36
CA SER A 19 -3.56 30.28 39.65
C SER A 19 -2.95 30.70 40.99
N CYS A 20 -2.01 31.62 40.96
CA CYS A 20 -1.67 32.37 42.15
C CYS A 20 -2.84 33.32 42.41
N GLU A 21 -3.53 33.07 43.51
CA GLU A 21 -4.52 33.99 44.13
C GLU A 21 -3.84 35.32 44.50
N ASN A 22 -4.64 36.38 44.38
CA ASN A 22 -4.32 37.76 44.68
C ASN A 22 -3.71 37.95 46.06
N GLU A 23 -2.48 38.38 46.11
CA GLU A 23 -2.06 39.27 47.20
C GLU A 23 -2.26 40.71 46.70
N GLU A 24 -3.15 41.43 47.35
CA GLU A 24 -3.28 42.90 47.28
C GLU A 24 -1.97 43.50 47.83
N GLY A 25 -0.94 43.54 46.99
CA GLY A 25 0.28 44.26 47.25
C GLY A 25 0.26 45.56 46.45
N HIS A 26 0.35 46.67 47.14
CA HIS A 26 0.43 48.04 46.63
C HIS A 26 1.23 48.12 45.34
N GLY A 27 0.53 48.56 44.27
CA GLY A 27 1.10 48.67 42.94
C GLY A 27 2.23 49.68 42.88
N TYR A 28 3.44 49.18 42.77
CA TYR A 28 4.43 49.88 41.98
C TYR A 28 4.12 49.56 40.53
N GLU A 29 3.27 50.37 39.90
CA GLU A 29 3.25 50.43 38.45
C GLU A 29 4.64 50.83 38.02
N ILE A 30 5.45 49.88 37.56
CA ILE A 30 6.67 50.19 36.84
C ILE A 30 6.19 50.75 35.51
N ALA A 31 6.03 52.10 35.48
CA ALA A 31 5.77 52.83 34.25
C ALA A 31 6.89 52.50 33.27
N GLY A 32 6.63 51.66 32.26
CA GLY A 32 7.62 51.34 31.23
C GLY A 32 7.58 49.95 30.67
N ASN A 33 6.92 48.98 31.32
CA ASN A 33 6.91 47.59 30.83
C ASN A 33 5.78 47.29 29.81
N ILE A 34 6.07 46.49 28.83
CA ILE A 34 5.08 45.93 27.90
C ILE A 34 4.20 44.94 28.67
N GLN A 35 2.89 45.14 28.71
CA GLN A 35 1.90 44.28 29.33
C GLN A 35 1.09 43.59 28.21
N ILE A 36 0.88 42.29 28.29
CA ILE A 36 -0.06 41.55 27.44
C ILE A 36 -1.43 41.60 28.11
N VAL A 37 -2.38 42.25 27.48
CA VAL A 37 -3.75 42.37 27.97
C VAL A 37 -4.57 41.13 27.63
N SER A 38 -4.48 40.72 26.38
CA SER A 38 -5.15 39.52 25.86
C SER A 38 -4.39 38.93 24.68
N ASN A 39 -4.58 37.63 24.41
CA ASN A 39 -4.09 37.01 23.21
C ASN A 39 -4.94 35.80 22.84
N ASN A 40 -4.99 35.47 21.53
CA ASN A 40 -5.61 34.29 20.98
C ASN A 40 -4.71 33.70 19.85
N ILE A 41 -3.46 33.45 20.15
CA ILE A 41 -2.40 32.98 19.22
C ILE A 41 -2.05 31.50 19.38
N SER A 42 -3.01 30.70 19.87
CA SER A 42 -2.95 29.24 19.83
C SER A 42 -3.92 28.75 18.76
N PHE A 43 -3.39 28.13 17.73
CA PHE A 43 -4.09 27.77 16.52
C PHE A 43 -4.22 26.24 16.35
N ASP A 44 -5.24 25.81 15.63
CA ASP A 44 -5.26 24.47 15.05
C ASP A 44 -4.35 24.38 13.81
N ALA A 45 -4.45 23.30 13.03
CA ALA A 45 -3.61 23.10 11.85
C ALA A 45 -3.96 24.01 10.66
N ASN A 46 -5.12 24.66 10.66
CA ASN A 46 -5.55 25.50 9.55
C ASN A 46 -4.80 26.83 9.48
N ALA A 47 -4.85 27.48 8.32
CA ALA A 47 -4.45 28.88 8.21
C ALA A 47 -5.46 29.74 8.97
N GLN A 48 -4.97 30.52 9.91
CA GLN A 48 -5.81 31.32 10.83
C GLN A 48 -5.16 32.64 11.17
N SER A 49 -5.95 33.54 11.73
CA SER A 49 -5.49 34.80 12.30
C SER A 49 -5.96 34.96 13.74
N GLY A 50 -5.11 35.53 14.53
CA GLY A 50 -5.37 35.90 15.93
C GLY A 50 -4.76 37.23 16.27
N THR A 51 -4.93 37.67 17.50
CA THR A 51 -4.46 38.97 17.96
C THR A 51 -3.73 38.87 19.30
N VAL A 52 -2.82 39.81 19.54
CA VAL A 52 -2.24 40.09 20.85
C VAL A 52 -2.50 41.56 21.14
N GLU A 53 -3.21 41.84 22.21
CA GLU A 53 -3.44 43.18 22.69
C GLU A 53 -2.41 43.55 23.77
N VAL A 54 -1.77 44.71 23.63
CA VAL A 54 -0.71 45.13 24.53
C VAL A 54 -0.93 46.55 25.05
N ILE A 55 -0.48 46.81 26.26
CA ILE A 55 -0.20 48.16 26.79
C ILE A 55 1.31 48.34 26.75
N ALA A 56 1.76 49.42 26.12
CA ALA A 56 3.20 49.67 25.96
C ALA A 56 3.50 51.16 26.14
N PRO A 57 4.74 51.54 26.58
CA PRO A 57 5.10 52.94 26.87
C PRO A 57 5.21 53.80 25.61
N GLY A 58 5.29 53.23 24.43
CA GLY A 58 5.45 53.92 23.16
C GLY A 58 5.00 53.09 21.96
N ALA A 59 5.45 53.47 20.78
CA ALA A 59 5.11 52.74 19.55
C ALA A 59 5.55 51.26 19.64
N VAL A 60 4.65 50.34 19.24
CA VAL A 60 4.88 48.89 19.26
C VAL A 60 5.42 48.43 17.92
N THR A 61 6.44 47.59 17.96
CA THR A 61 6.93 46.83 16.83
C THR A 61 6.99 45.36 17.21
N VAL A 62 6.92 44.46 16.23
CA VAL A 62 6.96 43.03 16.46
C VAL A 62 7.92 42.36 15.47
N LYS A 63 8.65 41.36 15.94
CA LYS A 63 9.52 40.51 15.12
C LYS A 63 9.21 39.06 15.38
N CYS A 64 9.15 38.28 14.29
CA CYS A 64 9.08 36.82 14.30
C CYS A 64 9.95 36.29 13.18
N ASP A 65 10.84 35.33 13.48
CA ASP A 65 11.73 34.75 12.49
C ASP A 65 11.17 33.46 11.85
N ALA A 66 9.97 33.02 12.25
CA ALA A 66 9.32 31.84 11.70
C ALA A 66 8.60 32.18 10.37
N PRO A 67 8.95 31.52 9.25
CA PRO A 67 8.41 31.85 7.92
C PRO A 67 6.91 31.56 7.77
N TRP A 68 6.35 30.78 8.67
CA TRP A 68 4.92 30.42 8.70
C TRP A 68 4.07 31.41 9.51
N VAL A 69 4.66 32.44 10.12
CA VAL A 69 3.98 33.49 10.90
C VAL A 69 4.18 34.82 10.20
N THR A 70 3.07 35.52 9.95
CA THR A 70 3.08 36.90 9.47
C THR A 70 2.44 37.79 10.54
N THR A 71 3.01 38.96 10.77
CA THR A 71 2.51 39.90 11.78
C THR A 71 2.33 41.29 11.22
N SER A 72 1.34 42.02 11.76
CA SER A 72 1.16 43.45 11.54
C SER A 72 0.72 44.12 12.85
N VAL A 73 1.03 45.41 13.01
CA VAL A 73 0.70 46.16 14.21
C VAL A 73 -0.27 47.27 13.83
N ASP A 74 -1.36 47.38 14.58
CA ASP A 74 -2.34 48.46 14.50
C ASP A 74 -2.60 49.02 15.91
N GLY A 75 -1.88 50.08 16.20
CA GLY A 75 -1.92 50.71 17.54
C GLY A 75 -1.38 49.74 18.62
N SER A 76 -2.28 49.33 19.52
CA SER A 76 -2.02 48.38 20.61
C SER A 76 -2.30 46.94 20.23
N ILE A 77 -2.80 46.69 19.01
CA ILE A 77 -3.15 45.36 18.54
C ILE A 77 -2.11 44.84 17.58
N ILE A 78 -1.56 43.65 17.87
CA ILE A 78 -0.70 42.90 17.00
C ILE A 78 -1.54 41.80 16.34
N ASN A 79 -1.73 41.88 15.03
CA ASN A 79 -2.37 40.84 14.25
C ASN A 79 -1.33 39.76 13.91
N VAL A 80 -1.68 38.53 14.14
CA VAL A 80 -0.83 37.36 13.88
C VAL A 80 -1.58 36.42 12.94
N THR A 81 -0.99 36.14 11.77
CA THR A 81 -1.54 35.20 10.78
C THR A 81 -0.58 34.06 10.62
N VAL A 82 -1.09 32.83 10.65
CA VAL A 82 -0.33 31.61 10.46
C VAL A 82 -0.75 30.90 9.19
N THR A 83 0.22 30.32 8.49
CA THR A 83 -0.07 29.42 7.36
C THR A 83 -0.50 28.06 7.87
N ARG A 84 -1.13 27.26 7.02
CA ARG A 84 -1.53 25.89 7.31
C ARG A 84 -0.34 25.04 7.76
N ASN A 85 -0.52 24.21 8.79
CA ASN A 85 0.46 23.23 9.23
C ASN A 85 0.16 21.87 8.60
N LEU A 86 0.97 21.48 7.64
CA LEU A 86 0.86 20.18 6.93
C LEU A 86 1.71 19.07 7.60
N SER A 87 2.10 19.27 8.87
CA SER A 87 2.78 18.25 9.69
C SER A 87 1.82 17.66 10.72
N LEU A 88 2.00 16.38 11.06
CA LEU A 88 1.31 15.75 12.20
C LEU A 88 1.78 16.34 13.54
N GLU A 89 2.94 16.99 13.56
CA GLU A 89 3.50 17.62 14.75
C GLU A 89 3.11 19.09 14.86
N GLY A 90 2.86 19.53 16.08
CA GLY A 90 2.67 20.94 16.38
C GLY A 90 3.96 21.73 16.22
N ARG A 91 3.82 23.04 15.98
CA ARG A 91 4.97 23.96 15.85
C ARG A 91 4.76 25.22 16.70
N ASN A 92 5.87 25.80 17.12
CA ASN A 92 5.91 27.00 17.94
C ASN A 92 6.81 28.05 17.31
N ALA A 93 6.47 29.31 17.52
CA ALA A 93 7.32 30.45 17.17
C ALA A 93 7.29 31.49 18.29
N VAL A 94 8.35 32.27 18.40
CA VAL A 94 8.44 33.35 19.37
C VAL A 94 8.21 34.70 18.68
N LEU A 95 7.23 35.44 19.15
CA LEU A 95 7.04 36.86 18.84
C LEU A 95 7.85 37.66 19.83
N THR A 96 8.74 38.52 19.36
CA THR A 96 9.41 39.53 20.16
C THR A 96 8.71 40.88 19.93
N ILE A 97 8.00 41.32 20.94
CA ILE A 97 7.29 42.60 20.96
C ILE A 97 8.27 43.63 21.54
N MET A 98 8.40 44.80 20.92
CA MET A 98 9.33 45.85 21.32
C MET A 98 8.62 47.20 21.39
N SER A 99 8.95 48.01 22.40
CA SER A 99 8.50 49.40 22.54
C SER A 99 9.64 50.19 23.21
N GLY A 100 10.29 51.05 22.45
CA GLY A 100 11.53 51.71 22.91
C GLY A 100 12.63 50.69 23.20
N ASN A 101 13.13 50.66 24.41
CA ASN A 101 14.17 49.72 24.87
C ASN A 101 13.59 48.43 25.49
N GLU A 102 12.24 48.39 25.68
CA GLU A 102 11.56 47.28 26.29
C GLU A 102 11.29 46.15 25.29
N LYS A 103 11.41 44.91 25.75
CA LYS A 103 11.14 43.70 24.96
C LYS A 103 10.31 42.73 25.77
N LYS A 104 9.32 42.13 25.10
CA LYS A 104 8.48 41.05 25.64
C LYS A 104 8.33 39.93 24.63
N ASN A 105 8.59 38.72 25.06
CA ASN A 105 8.42 37.52 24.21
C ASN A 105 7.08 36.84 24.54
N ILE A 106 6.38 36.37 23.51
CA ILE A 106 5.19 35.54 23.63
C ILE A 106 5.27 34.41 22.57
N THR A 107 4.73 33.26 22.89
CA THR A 107 4.76 32.12 21.99
C THR A 107 3.51 32.02 21.16
N VAL A 108 3.67 31.92 19.84
CA VAL A 108 2.63 31.45 18.91
C VAL A 108 2.73 29.94 18.85
N ALA A 109 1.62 29.25 19.13
CA ALA A 109 1.52 27.81 19.04
C ALA A 109 0.54 27.38 17.94
N GLN A 110 0.93 26.42 17.13
CA GLN A 110 0.02 25.82 16.15
C GLN A 110 0.09 24.30 16.24
N ARG A 111 -1.07 23.66 16.34
CA ARG A 111 -1.18 22.19 16.39
C ARG A 111 -0.83 21.58 15.03
N GLY A 112 -0.41 20.32 15.05
CA GLY A 112 -0.36 19.48 13.86
C GLY A 112 -1.77 19.11 13.39
N TYR A 113 -1.88 18.69 12.13
CA TYR A 113 -3.16 18.16 11.66
C TYR A 113 -3.40 16.75 12.21
N VAL A 114 -4.66 16.35 12.26
CA VAL A 114 -5.11 15.00 12.56
C VAL A 114 -5.76 14.45 11.30
N PHE A 115 -5.29 13.30 10.87
CA PHE A 115 -5.93 12.51 9.83
C PHE A 115 -5.96 11.04 10.28
N ASP A 116 -7.15 10.47 10.25
CA ASP A 116 -7.38 9.07 10.61
C ASP A 116 -8.48 8.53 9.70
N LEU A 117 -8.13 7.54 8.90
CA LEU A 117 -9.03 6.85 7.99
C LEU A 117 -9.05 5.37 8.36
N ASP A 118 -10.13 4.95 8.98
CA ASP A 118 -10.25 3.59 9.52
C ASP A 118 -10.78 2.62 8.46
N PHE A 119 -9.85 1.93 7.83
CA PHE A 119 -10.13 0.76 6.98
C PHE A 119 -10.02 -0.58 7.74
N GLY A 120 -9.94 -0.58 9.06
CA GLY A 120 -9.67 -1.79 9.83
C GLY A 120 -8.21 -2.26 9.71
N GLY A 121 -7.27 -1.34 9.45
CA GLY A 121 -5.84 -1.62 9.28
C GLY A 121 -5.43 -2.05 7.87
N ALA A 122 -6.35 -2.09 6.91
CA ALA A 122 -6.02 -2.40 5.51
C ALA A 122 -5.43 -1.16 4.80
N THR A 123 -4.40 -1.37 4.00
CA THR A 123 -3.80 -0.34 3.11
C THR A 123 -4.39 -0.38 1.70
N GLU A 124 -5.17 -1.41 1.40
CA GLU A 124 -5.82 -1.68 0.13
C GLU A 124 -7.21 -2.27 0.37
N LEU A 125 -8.20 -1.85 -0.42
CA LEU A 125 -9.52 -2.47 -0.44
C LEU A 125 -9.57 -3.53 -1.53
N LYS A 126 -9.80 -4.78 -1.14
CA LYS A 126 -9.99 -5.92 -2.03
C LYS A 126 -11.46 -6.32 -2.05
N LEU A 127 -12.10 -6.15 -3.18
CA LEU A 127 -13.53 -6.33 -3.37
C LEU A 127 -13.80 -7.49 -4.33
N GLY A 128 -15.00 -8.08 -4.26
CA GLY A 128 -15.55 -8.91 -5.32
C GLY A 128 -16.09 -8.06 -6.47
N ASP A 129 -16.65 -8.71 -7.50
CA ASP A 129 -17.14 -8.02 -8.69
C ASP A 129 -18.46 -7.28 -8.48
N ALA A 130 -19.24 -7.67 -7.47
CA ALA A 130 -20.53 -7.02 -7.19
C ALA A 130 -20.34 -5.52 -6.90
N ALA A 131 -21.36 -4.72 -7.24
CA ALA A 131 -21.38 -3.32 -6.86
C ALA A 131 -21.21 -3.17 -5.35
N PHE A 132 -20.38 -2.22 -4.94
CA PHE A 132 -19.98 -1.99 -3.57
C PHE A 132 -20.27 -0.56 -3.15
N SER A 133 -20.72 -0.37 -1.92
CA SER A 133 -20.76 0.96 -1.29
C SER A 133 -20.64 0.83 0.23
N LYS A 134 -19.67 1.51 0.82
CA LYS A 134 -19.45 1.49 2.26
C LYS A 134 -18.87 2.81 2.75
N ALA A 135 -19.39 3.27 3.88
CA ALA A 135 -18.86 4.44 4.59
C ALA A 135 -17.87 3.99 5.67
N TYR A 136 -16.69 4.57 5.66
CA TYR A 136 -15.63 4.35 6.64
C TYR A 136 -15.48 5.57 7.54
N PRO A 137 -15.27 5.40 8.84
CA PRO A 137 -14.91 6.51 9.70
C PRO A 137 -13.66 7.21 9.16
N CYS A 138 -13.75 8.53 9.00
CA CYS A 138 -12.64 9.33 8.52
C CYS A 138 -12.61 10.65 9.28
N LYS A 139 -11.56 10.90 10.03
CA LYS A 139 -11.36 12.13 10.78
C LYS A 139 -10.27 12.95 10.11
N SER A 140 -10.60 14.17 9.74
CA SER A 140 -9.63 15.15 9.26
C SER A 140 -9.86 16.50 9.90
N THR A 141 -8.80 17.16 10.36
CA THR A 141 -8.83 18.55 10.82
C THR A 141 -8.53 19.55 9.72
N LEU A 142 -8.02 19.06 8.58
CA LEU A 142 -7.84 19.84 7.36
C LEU A 142 -8.93 19.46 6.33
N GLU A 143 -9.23 20.38 5.44
CA GLU A 143 -10.09 20.09 4.29
C GLU A 143 -9.43 19.05 3.37
N LEU A 144 -10.21 18.05 2.97
CA LEU A 144 -9.78 16.99 2.08
C LEU A 144 -10.20 17.29 0.65
N GLU A 145 -9.23 17.27 -0.26
CA GLU A 145 -9.47 17.20 -1.70
C GLU A 145 -9.39 15.72 -2.10
N ILE A 146 -10.49 15.19 -2.69
CA ILE A 146 -10.59 13.77 -3.01
C ILE A 146 -10.95 13.60 -4.49
N SER A 147 -10.27 12.68 -5.14
CA SER A 147 -10.57 12.25 -6.51
C SER A 147 -10.34 10.73 -6.65
N THR A 148 -10.73 10.18 -7.79
CA THR A 148 -10.49 8.77 -8.11
C THR A 148 -9.85 8.64 -9.48
N SER A 149 -9.01 7.61 -9.66
CA SER A 149 -8.31 7.37 -10.92
C SER A 149 -9.15 6.65 -11.97
N ALA A 150 -10.32 6.13 -11.61
CA ALA A 150 -11.14 5.30 -12.48
C ALA A 150 -12.62 5.71 -12.40
N SER A 151 -13.32 5.69 -13.53
CA SER A 151 -14.73 6.12 -13.63
C SER A 151 -15.71 5.22 -12.87
N TRP A 152 -15.36 3.96 -12.65
CA TRP A 152 -16.17 2.98 -11.92
C TRP A 152 -16.03 3.11 -10.39
N LEU A 153 -15.11 3.95 -9.93
CA LEU A 153 -14.81 4.17 -8.51
C LEU A 153 -15.18 5.58 -8.11
N THR A 154 -15.87 5.75 -7.00
CA THR A 154 -16.17 7.06 -6.41
C THR A 154 -15.83 7.09 -4.92
N ALA A 155 -15.41 8.24 -4.44
CA ALA A 155 -15.12 8.48 -3.03
C ALA A 155 -15.63 9.85 -2.63
N VAL A 156 -16.44 9.90 -1.57
CA VAL A 156 -17.06 11.16 -1.08
C VAL A 156 -16.84 11.26 0.43
N TYR A 157 -16.23 12.37 0.85
CA TYR A 157 -16.07 12.70 2.27
C TYR A 157 -17.20 13.61 2.73
N SER A 158 -17.93 13.19 3.74
CA SER A 158 -18.99 13.99 4.40
C SER A 158 -19.19 13.49 5.82
N ASP A 159 -19.45 14.42 6.73
CA ASP A 159 -19.84 14.16 8.13
C ASP A 159 -18.89 13.17 8.86
N GLY A 160 -17.59 13.36 8.66
CA GLY A 160 -16.57 12.52 9.30
C GLY A 160 -16.51 11.07 8.78
N LYS A 161 -16.98 10.85 7.55
CA LYS A 161 -16.95 9.56 6.88
C LYS A 161 -16.47 9.71 5.44
N LEU A 162 -15.67 8.74 4.98
CA LEU A 162 -15.36 8.56 3.58
C LEU A 162 -16.24 7.42 3.03
N THR A 163 -17.19 7.76 2.17
CA THR A 163 -18.01 6.78 1.46
C THR A 163 -17.31 6.40 0.16
N ILE A 164 -16.97 5.12 0.02
CA ILE A 164 -16.36 4.54 -1.15
C ILE A 164 -17.40 3.69 -1.85
N SER A 165 -17.57 3.91 -3.16
CA SER A 165 -18.47 3.11 -3.99
C SER A 165 -17.76 2.66 -5.25
N ALA A 166 -17.99 1.41 -5.64
CA ALA A 166 -17.51 0.82 -6.88
C ALA A 166 -18.70 0.23 -7.65
N GLU A 167 -18.73 0.46 -8.94
CA GLU A 167 -19.69 -0.18 -9.84
C GLU A 167 -19.40 -1.68 -9.94
N GLU A 168 -20.38 -2.47 -10.37
CA GLU A 168 -20.21 -3.89 -10.69
C GLU A 168 -19.13 -4.08 -11.75
N ASN A 169 -18.23 -5.05 -11.54
CA ASN A 169 -17.20 -5.41 -12.51
C ASN A 169 -17.72 -6.54 -13.43
N ASN A 170 -18.14 -6.19 -14.62
CA ASN A 170 -18.61 -7.13 -15.65
C ASN A 170 -17.56 -7.36 -16.76
N THR A 171 -16.29 -7.05 -16.52
CA THR A 171 -15.25 -7.15 -17.53
C THR A 171 -14.69 -8.56 -17.70
N GLY A 172 -14.90 -9.44 -16.71
CA GLY A 172 -14.27 -10.76 -16.63
C GLY A 172 -12.75 -10.70 -16.41
N ASN A 173 -12.26 -9.56 -15.91
CA ASN A 173 -10.87 -9.36 -15.55
C ASN A 173 -10.77 -8.58 -14.24
N PRO A 174 -9.73 -8.82 -13.43
CA PRO A 174 -9.43 -7.98 -12.30
C PRO A 174 -9.23 -6.52 -12.74
N ARG A 175 -9.70 -5.58 -11.94
CA ARG A 175 -9.45 -4.16 -12.17
C ARG A 175 -9.00 -3.44 -10.90
N LYS A 176 -8.20 -2.39 -11.06
CA LYS A 176 -7.65 -1.61 -9.97
C LYS A 176 -7.83 -0.12 -10.22
N GLY A 177 -8.16 0.60 -9.18
CA GLY A 177 -8.26 2.04 -9.18
C GLY A 177 -7.70 2.61 -7.89
N TYR A 178 -7.54 3.92 -7.85
CA TYR A 178 -7.00 4.62 -6.68
C TYR A 178 -7.97 5.70 -6.23
N ILE A 179 -8.17 5.78 -4.92
CA ILE A 179 -8.68 6.96 -4.26
C ILE A 179 -7.47 7.84 -3.98
N ILE A 180 -7.51 9.06 -4.47
CA ILE A 180 -6.43 10.04 -4.35
C ILE A 180 -6.94 11.14 -3.44
N TYR A 181 -6.20 11.45 -2.38
CA TYR A 181 -6.57 12.52 -1.47
C TYR A 181 -5.38 13.40 -1.11
N SER A 182 -5.67 14.65 -0.86
CA SER A 182 -4.71 15.65 -0.39
C SER A 182 -5.37 16.61 0.61
N PHE A 183 -4.55 17.37 1.29
CA PHE A 183 -5.01 18.40 2.24
C PHE A 183 -4.96 19.80 1.61
N GLY A 184 -5.12 19.88 0.30
CA GLY A 184 -5.12 21.11 -0.47
C GLY A 184 -3.71 21.62 -0.84
N PRO A 185 -3.57 22.86 -1.34
CA PRO A 185 -2.34 23.38 -1.92
C PRO A 185 -1.12 23.21 -1.02
N GLY A 186 -0.04 22.63 -1.57
CA GLY A 186 1.23 22.40 -0.88
C GLY A 186 1.31 21.08 -0.11
N SER A 187 0.23 20.30 -0.02
CA SER A 187 0.29 18.92 0.51
C SER A 187 0.62 17.93 -0.60
N GLU A 188 1.27 16.84 -0.21
CA GLU A 188 1.47 15.69 -1.09
C GLU A 188 0.16 14.91 -1.24
N GLU A 189 -0.07 14.38 -2.43
CA GLU A 189 -1.19 13.46 -2.66
C GLU A 189 -0.88 12.09 -2.06
N GLN A 190 -1.87 11.53 -1.41
CA GLN A 190 -1.86 10.17 -0.87
C GLN A 190 -2.82 9.29 -1.65
N THR A 191 -2.60 7.99 -1.66
CA THR A 191 -3.45 7.04 -2.41
C THR A 191 -3.83 5.84 -1.58
N VAL A 192 -5.07 5.39 -1.78
CA VAL A 192 -5.57 4.08 -1.34
C VAL A 192 -5.95 3.30 -2.59
N SER A 193 -5.40 2.09 -2.74
CA SER A 193 -5.78 1.22 -3.85
C SER A 193 -7.11 0.50 -3.57
N VAL A 194 -7.90 0.36 -4.63
CA VAL A 194 -9.14 -0.43 -4.61
C VAL A 194 -9.08 -1.41 -5.78
N MET A 195 -9.15 -2.70 -5.48
CA MET A 195 -9.13 -3.76 -6.47
C MET A 195 -10.45 -4.53 -6.42
N GLN A 196 -11.05 -4.78 -7.59
CA GLN A 196 -12.12 -5.75 -7.77
C GLN A 196 -11.57 -6.97 -8.50
N CYS A 197 -11.80 -8.14 -7.93
CA CYS A 197 -11.34 -9.40 -8.48
C CYS A 197 -12.13 -10.55 -7.86
N GLU A 198 -12.59 -11.47 -8.68
CA GLU A 198 -13.08 -12.77 -8.28
C GLU A 198 -12.24 -13.90 -8.88
N LYS A 199 -12.45 -15.12 -8.38
CA LYS A 199 -11.73 -16.30 -8.90
C LYS A 199 -11.93 -16.48 -10.41
N SER A 200 -13.11 -16.19 -10.92
CA SER A 200 -13.47 -16.29 -12.34
C SER A 200 -12.70 -15.31 -13.22
N ASP A 201 -12.29 -14.17 -12.69
CA ASP A 201 -11.50 -13.17 -13.43
C ASP A 201 -10.09 -13.67 -13.73
N MET A 202 -9.67 -14.70 -13.01
CA MET A 202 -8.37 -15.32 -13.25
C MET A 202 -8.38 -16.27 -14.46
N TYR A 203 -9.56 -16.65 -15.00
CA TYR A 203 -9.61 -17.52 -16.18
C TYR A 203 -9.07 -16.83 -17.43
N GLY A 204 -8.40 -17.59 -18.29
CA GLY A 204 -7.86 -17.13 -19.55
C GLY A 204 -6.40 -17.51 -19.76
N ASP A 205 -5.77 -16.91 -20.77
CA ASP A 205 -4.43 -17.26 -21.19
C ASP A 205 -3.37 -16.42 -20.48
N TYR A 206 -2.25 -17.07 -20.16
CA TYR A 206 -1.15 -16.51 -19.37
C TYR A 206 0.22 -16.86 -19.95
N TYR A 207 1.17 -15.98 -19.67
CA TYR A 207 2.58 -16.34 -19.62
C TYR A 207 2.88 -16.84 -18.20
N PHE A 208 3.15 -18.14 -18.04
CA PHE A 208 3.75 -18.67 -16.82
C PHE A 208 5.27 -18.54 -16.98
N ALA A 209 5.81 -17.44 -16.50
CA ALA A 209 7.17 -17.00 -16.78
C ALA A 209 8.08 -17.15 -15.57
N PHE A 210 9.38 -17.32 -15.81
CA PHE A 210 10.39 -17.57 -14.79
C PHE A 210 11.80 -17.31 -15.35
N ASN A 211 12.77 -17.12 -14.47
CA ASN A 211 14.16 -17.22 -14.86
C ASN A 211 14.60 -18.69 -14.79
N ASP A 212 15.17 -19.18 -15.86
CA ASP A 212 15.66 -20.58 -15.92
C ASP A 212 16.84 -20.77 -14.98
N GLY A 213 16.77 -21.76 -14.09
CA GLY A 213 17.78 -22.02 -13.06
C GLY A 213 19.13 -22.56 -13.59
N GLY A 214 19.21 -22.91 -14.86
CA GLY A 214 20.45 -23.32 -15.52
C GLY A 214 21.14 -22.19 -16.26
N THR A 215 20.38 -21.40 -17.01
CA THR A 215 20.90 -20.36 -17.91
C THR A 215 20.70 -18.93 -17.37
N GLY A 216 19.78 -18.74 -16.41
CA GLY A 216 19.33 -17.44 -15.92
C GLY A 216 18.44 -16.67 -16.92
N ALA A 217 18.16 -17.24 -18.09
CA ALA A 217 17.34 -16.59 -19.10
C ALA A 217 15.87 -16.56 -18.69
N LEU A 218 15.18 -15.47 -19.04
CA LEU A 218 13.73 -15.39 -18.88
C LEU A 218 13.06 -16.32 -19.89
N GLN A 219 12.28 -17.26 -19.41
CA GLN A 219 11.50 -18.23 -20.18
C GLN A 219 10.05 -18.24 -19.74
N TYR A 220 9.19 -18.83 -20.54
CA TYR A 220 7.79 -19.01 -20.17
C TYR A 220 7.17 -20.25 -20.81
N PHE A 221 6.12 -20.74 -20.16
CA PHE A 221 5.15 -21.65 -20.77
C PHE A 221 3.90 -20.84 -21.16
N PRO A 222 3.45 -20.88 -22.43
CA PRO A 222 2.09 -20.50 -22.75
C PRO A 222 1.15 -21.37 -21.93
N SER A 223 0.25 -20.74 -21.20
CA SER A 223 -0.55 -21.40 -20.17
C SER A 223 -1.98 -20.88 -20.19
N THR A 224 -2.90 -21.66 -19.66
CA THR A 224 -4.29 -21.24 -19.49
C THR A 224 -4.72 -21.53 -18.06
N ILE A 225 -5.37 -20.58 -17.41
CA ILE A 225 -6.06 -20.80 -16.14
C ILE A 225 -7.52 -21.10 -16.43
N THR A 226 -8.02 -22.25 -15.89
CA THR A 226 -9.39 -22.73 -16.08
C THR A 226 -10.09 -22.99 -14.76
N GLY A 227 -11.43 -22.95 -14.80
CA GLY A 227 -12.31 -23.28 -13.65
C GLY A 227 -12.61 -24.75 -13.51
N VAL A 228 -12.22 -25.58 -14.50
CA VAL A 228 -12.49 -27.02 -14.55
C VAL A 228 -11.28 -27.71 -15.16
N ASN A 229 -10.85 -28.83 -14.58
CA ASN A 229 -9.77 -29.66 -15.15
C ASN A 229 -10.29 -30.60 -16.26
N SER A 230 -9.39 -31.39 -16.84
CA SER A 230 -9.70 -32.38 -17.89
C SER A 230 -10.69 -33.45 -17.45
N ASP A 231 -10.78 -33.74 -16.15
CA ASP A 231 -11.66 -34.77 -15.57
C ASP A 231 -13.04 -34.21 -15.18
N GLY A 232 -13.26 -32.91 -15.42
CA GLY A 232 -14.53 -32.24 -15.11
C GLY A 232 -14.64 -31.77 -13.65
N GLU A 233 -13.57 -31.80 -12.87
CA GLU A 233 -13.57 -31.31 -11.49
C GLU A 233 -13.51 -29.80 -11.47
N ALA A 234 -14.36 -29.18 -10.68
CA ALA A 234 -14.38 -27.73 -10.49
C ALA A 234 -13.24 -27.28 -9.55
N GLY A 235 -12.54 -26.22 -9.94
CA GLY A 235 -11.40 -25.72 -9.15
C GLY A 235 -10.80 -24.45 -9.77
N LEU A 236 -9.52 -24.25 -9.54
CA LEU A 236 -8.69 -23.31 -10.28
C LEU A 236 -7.45 -24.10 -10.73
N PHE A 237 -7.18 -24.13 -12.02
CA PHE A 237 -6.14 -24.99 -12.58
C PHE A 237 -5.29 -24.20 -13.59
N LEU A 238 -3.97 -24.23 -13.41
CA LEU A 238 -3.01 -23.74 -14.39
C LEU A 238 -2.60 -24.91 -15.31
N GLN A 239 -2.91 -24.79 -16.59
CA GLN A 239 -2.58 -25.80 -17.60
C GLN A 239 -1.53 -25.27 -18.55
N PHE A 240 -0.51 -26.07 -18.84
CA PHE A 240 0.55 -25.74 -19.80
C PHE A 240 1.18 -27.00 -20.38
N ASN A 241 1.78 -26.86 -21.56
CA ASN A 241 2.44 -27.96 -22.23
C ASN A 241 3.95 -27.94 -21.94
N ILE A 242 4.50 -29.10 -21.60
CA ILE A 242 5.96 -29.29 -21.46
C ILE A 242 6.56 -30.01 -22.67
N SER A 243 5.73 -30.58 -23.53
CA SER A 243 6.06 -31.13 -24.84
C SER A 243 4.86 -30.99 -25.78
N SER A 244 4.98 -31.43 -27.02
CA SER A 244 3.88 -31.41 -27.99
C SER A 244 2.68 -32.29 -27.58
N THR A 245 2.84 -33.20 -26.63
CA THR A 245 1.82 -34.18 -26.21
C THR A 245 1.52 -34.16 -24.72
N ASP A 246 2.44 -33.63 -23.91
CA ASP A 246 2.33 -33.75 -22.46
C ASP A 246 1.86 -32.43 -21.82
N VAL A 247 0.63 -32.46 -21.32
CA VAL A 247 -0.03 -31.34 -20.64
C VAL A 247 0.15 -31.49 -19.14
N MET A 248 0.61 -30.42 -18.49
CA MET A 248 0.64 -30.31 -17.04
C MET A 248 -0.56 -29.53 -16.55
N THR A 249 -1.16 -30.01 -15.48
CA THR A 249 -2.28 -29.36 -14.80
C THR A 249 -1.92 -29.17 -13.33
N LEU A 250 -1.59 -27.94 -12.95
CA LEU A 250 -1.29 -27.57 -11.57
C LEU A 250 -2.57 -27.07 -10.90
N PRO A 251 -3.10 -27.80 -9.90
CA PRO A 251 -4.20 -27.32 -9.08
C PRO A 251 -3.76 -26.10 -8.26
N LEU A 252 -4.59 -25.05 -8.24
CA LEU A 252 -4.35 -23.82 -7.52
C LEU A 252 -5.41 -23.63 -6.44
N GLY A 253 -5.02 -23.15 -5.27
CA GLY A 253 -5.94 -22.64 -4.26
C GLY A 253 -6.33 -21.19 -4.56
N TRP A 254 -7.42 -20.73 -3.95
CA TRP A 254 -7.88 -19.36 -4.04
C TRP A 254 -8.30 -18.83 -2.67
N ASP A 255 -7.64 -17.77 -2.22
CA ASP A 255 -8.06 -16.96 -1.06
C ASP A 255 -8.85 -15.75 -1.57
N ASP A 256 -10.17 -15.83 -1.45
CA ASP A 256 -11.06 -14.78 -1.93
C ASP A 256 -10.95 -13.48 -1.12
N THR A 257 -10.61 -13.57 0.15
CA THR A 257 -10.46 -12.39 1.01
C THR A 257 -9.24 -11.56 0.63
N ASN A 258 -8.10 -12.23 0.43
CA ASN A 258 -6.83 -11.58 0.14
C ASN A 258 -6.53 -11.50 -1.37
N LYS A 259 -7.38 -12.12 -2.24
CA LYS A 259 -7.18 -12.22 -3.68
C LYS A 259 -5.81 -12.81 -4.01
N VAL A 260 -5.57 -14.00 -3.44
CA VAL A 260 -4.29 -14.70 -3.50
C VAL A 260 -4.49 -16.10 -4.09
N ILE A 261 -3.65 -16.44 -5.04
CA ILE A 261 -3.50 -17.82 -5.51
C ILE A 261 -2.55 -18.54 -4.56
N ASN A 262 -2.99 -19.66 -3.98
CA ASN A 262 -2.16 -20.51 -3.15
C ASN A 262 -1.62 -21.68 -3.98
N ILE A 263 -0.32 -21.99 -3.84
CA ILE A 263 0.33 -23.05 -4.57
C ILE A 263 0.81 -24.12 -3.60
N THR A 264 0.12 -25.24 -3.60
CA THR A 264 0.52 -26.40 -2.80
C THR A 264 1.69 -27.13 -3.47
N ASN A 265 2.71 -27.41 -2.69
CA ASN A 265 3.89 -28.15 -3.11
C ASN A 265 3.61 -29.65 -3.32
N ALA A 266 4.42 -30.31 -4.12
CA ALA A 266 4.43 -31.74 -4.38
C ALA A 266 3.11 -32.29 -4.96
N GLN A 267 2.34 -31.47 -5.66
CA GLN A 267 1.14 -31.91 -6.36
C GLN A 267 1.51 -32.63 -7.67
N PHE A 268 0.81 -33.73 -7.93
CA PHE A 268 0.87 -34.40 -9.24
C PHE A 268 0.20 -33.52 -10.30
N MET A 269 0.92 -33.26 -11.38
CA MET A 269 0.46 -32.38 -12.46
C MET A 269 0.14 -33.11 -13.77
N GLY A 270 0.60 -34.37 -13.92
CA GLY A 270 0.44 -35.12 -15.14
C GLY A 270 1.64 -36.01 -15.41
N MET A 271 1.59 -36.73 -16.53
CA MET A 271 2.66 -37.64 -16.97
C MET A 271 3.56 -36.93 -17.99
N TYR A 272 4.84 -37.19 -17.92
CA TYR A 272 5.79 -36.92 -19.01
C TYR A 272 6.10 -38.21 -19.73
N GLY A 273 5.64 -38.31 -20.97
CA GLY A 273 5.54 -39.58 -21.66
C GLY A 273 4.67 -40.58 -20.88
N SER A 274 4.97 -41.85 -20.97
CA SER A 274 4.27 -42.91 -20.23
C SER A 274 5.01 -43.38 -18.97
N SER A 275 6.09 -42.70 -18.57
CA SER A 275 7.03 -43.25 -17.59
C SER A 275 7.22 -42.38 -16.35
N TYR A 276 7.02 -41.09 -16.45
CA TYR A 276 7.37 -40.16 -15.36
C TYR A 276 6.16 -39.38 -14.83
N TYR A 277 6.03 -39.39 -13.51
CA TYR A 277 5.02 -38.61 -12.78
C TYR A 277 5.59 -37.22 -12.49
N MET A 278 5.01 -36.18 -13.06
CA MET A 278 5.47 -34.80 -12.89
C MET A 278 4.82 -34.15 -11.69
N HIS A 279 5.62 -33.52 -10.84
CA HIS A 279 5.16 -32.77 -9.67
C HIS A 279 5.81 -31.40 -9.65
N ASN A 280 5.10 -30.42 -9.06
CA ASN A 280 5.70 -29.15 -8.69
C ASN A 280 6.44 -29.33 -7.36
N ILE A 281 7.72 -29.01 -7.34
CA ILE A 281 8.56 -29.16 -6.15
C ILE A 281 9.21 -27.82 -5.80
N VAL A 282 8.97 -27.37 -4.57
CA VAL A 282 9.58 -26.14 -4.06
C VAL A 282 11.07 -26.33 -3.81
N TRP A 283 11.83 -25.31 -4.12
CA TRP A 283 13.27 -25.28 -3.97
C TRP A 283 13.73 -23.95 -3.36
N ASP A 284 14.54 -24.05 -2.32
CA ASP A 284 15.29 -22.93 -1.78
C ASP A 284 16.61 -22.81 -2.56
N GLU A 285 16.66 -21.85 -3.47
CA GLU A 285 17.83 -21.65 -4.33
C GLU A 285 19.10 -21.34 -3.53
N THR A 286 18.98 -20.62 -2.41
CA THR A 286 20.12 -20.18 -1.60
C THR A 286 20.78 -21.34 -0.87
N SER A 287 19.98 -22.23 -0.28
CA SER A 287 20.49 -23.39 0.48
C SER A 287 20.59 -24.67 -0.35
N GLY A 288 19.96 -24.70 -1.54
CA GLY A 288 19.82 -25.90 -2.37
C GLY A 288 18.85 -26.93 -1.80
N TYR A 289 18.03 -26.55 -0.80
CA TYR A 289 17.13 -27.47 -0.13
C TYR A 289 15.85 -27.69 -0.95
N ILE A 290 15.36 -28.92 -0.96
CA ILE A 290 14.16 -29.35 -1.69
C ILE A 290 13.19 -29.97 -0.70
N ASN A 291 11.90 -29.68 -0.82
CA ASN A 291 10.85 -30.25 0.02
C ASN A 291 9.90 -31.11 -0.83
N TYR A 292 9.69 -32.36 -0.42
CA TYR A 292 8.78 -33.30 -1.08
C TYR A 292 7.43 -33.43 -0.37
N GLY A 293 7.20 -32.70 0.72
CA GLY A 293 5.95 -32.72 1.45
C GLY A 293 4.86 -31.90 0.78
N VAL A 294 3.60 -32.32 0.98
CA VAL A 294 2.42 -31.64 0.46
C VAL A 294 2.03 -30.52 1.42
N TYR A 295 2.55 -29.31 1.19
CA TYR A 295 2.30 -28.12 1.99
C TYR A 295 2.16 -26.89 1.09
N ASN A 296 1.49 -25.86 1.57
CA ASN A 296 1.49 -24.56 0.92
C ASN A 296 2.69 -23.73 1.41
N PHE A 297 3.68 -23.53 0.55
CA PHE A 297 4.86 -22.70 0.82
C PHE A 297 4.91 -21.43 -0.04
N GLN A 298 4.09 -21.37 -1.08
CA GLN A 298 4.11 -20.28 -2.05
C GLN A 298 2.71 -19.72 -2.27
N ASP A 299 2.65 -18.40 -2.32
CA ASP A 299 1.45 -17.65 -2.63
C ASP A 299 1.73 -16.68 -3.78
N ALA A 300 0.70 -16.36 -4.57
CA ALA A 300 0.77 -15.36 -5.61
C ALA A 300 -0.38 -14.36 -5.43
N ALA A 301 -0.08 -13.20 -4.87
CA ALA A 301 -1.05 -12.12 -4.75
C ALA A 301 -1.36 -11.54 -6.14
N VAL A 302 -2.65 -11.51 -6.46
CA VAL A 302 -3.10 -10.88 -7.72
C VAL A 302 -2.89 -9.38 -7.63
N ASP A 303 -2.31 -8.80 -8.66
CA ASP A 303 -2.17 -7.36 -8.84
C ASP A 303 -2.57 -6.96 -10.26
N VAL A 304 -2.97 -5.71 -10.43
CA VAL A 304 -3.21 -5.10 -11.72
C VAL A 304 -2.28 -3.92 -11.85
N LEU A 305 -1.41 -3.96 -12.85
CA LEU A 305 -0.44 -2.91 -13.11
C LEU A 305 -1.12 -1.67 -13.71
N ASP A 306 -0.41 -0.55 -13.77
CA ASP A 306 -0.95 0.73 -14.25
C ASP A 306 -1.40 0.70 -15.73
N ASP A 307 -0.87 -0.23 -16.52
CA ASP A 307 -1.27 -0.49 -17.91
C ASP A 307 -2.44 -1.48 -18.04
N GLY A 308 -2.99 -1.94 -16.92
CA GLY A 308 -4.08 -2.90 -16.86
C GLY A 308 -3.65 -4.36 -16.91
N THR A 309 -2.34 -4.65 -16.97
CA THR A 309 -1.84 -6.03 -16.99
C THR A 309 -2.11 -6.71 -15.65
N VAL A 310 -2.78 -7.87 -15.69
CA VAL A 310 -2.97 -8.74 -14.52
C VAL A 310 -1.70 -9.54 -14.29
N TYR A 311 -1.18 -9.48 -13.07
CA TYR A 311 0.09 -10.05 -12.69
C TYR A 311 0.00 -10.73 -11.32
N ALA A 312 0.67 -11.87 -11.14
CA ALA A 312 0.76 -12.55 -9.87
C ALA A 312 2.14 -13.20 -9.72
N GLU A 313 2.99 -12.64 -8.88
CA GLU A 313 4.31 -13.19 -8.57
C GLU A 313 4.20 -14.30 -7.53
N ILE A 314 4.79 -15.45 -7.83
CA ILE A 314 4.81 -16.60 -6.94
C ILE A 314 5.98 -16.42 -5.96
N VAL A 315 5.66 -16.22 -4.71
CA VAL A 315 6.62 -15.89 -3.67
C VAL A 315 6.48 -16.80 -2.46
N ASP A 316 7.55 -16.88 -1.68
CA ASP A 316 7.53 -17.53 -0.37
C ASP A 316 6.49 -16.89 0.56
N ASN A 317 5.67 -17.71 1.21
CA ASN A 317 4.67 -17.24 2.18
C ASN A 317 5.14 -17.32 3.64
N GLY A 318 6.42 -17.64 3.87
CA GLY A 318 7.04 -17.67 5.19
C GLY A 318 6.70 -18.91 6.03
N THR A 319 6.03 -19.92 5.47
CA THR A 319 5.62 -21.11 6.23
C THR A 319 6.68 -22.22 6.25
N TRP A 320 7.75 -22.11 5.47
CA TRP A 320 8.82 -23.12 5.36
C TRP A 320 9.95 -22.97 6.39
N GLY A 321 9.67 -22.33 7.51
CA GLY A 321 10.63 -22.17 8.61
C GLY A 321 11.82 -21.28 8.26
N SER A 322 13.04 -21.86 8.21
CA SER A 322 14.26 -21.11 7.86
C SER A 322 14.60 -21.14 6.35
N HIS A 323 13.80 -21.81 5.55
CA HIS A 323 13.98 -21.91 4.10
C HIS A 323 13.10 -20.90 3.38
N ILE A 324 13.50 -20.52 2.16
CA ILE A 324 12.79 -19.57 1.32
C ILE A 324 12.28 -20.29 0.08
N ALA A 325 10.97 -20.34 -0.09
CA ALA A 325 10.31 -20.93 -1.26
C ALA A 325 10.32 -19.97 -2.46
N SER A 326 11.50 -19.48 -2.87
CA SER A 326 11.65 -18.51 -3.96
C SER A 326 11.53 -19.13 -5.35
N SER A 327 11.58 -20.45 -5.44
CA SER A 327 11.72 -21.17 -6.70
C SER A 327 10.88 -22.44 -6.71
N MET A 328 10.54 -22.89 -7.91
CA MET A 328 9.76 -24.09 -8.16
C MET A 328 10.46 -24.95 -9.22
N MET A 329 10.37 -26.25 -9.09
CA MET A 329 10.84 -27.19 -10.12
C MET A 329 9.68 -27.99 -10.68
N LEU A 330 9.72 -28.28 -11.98
CA LEU A 330 9.02 -29.40 -12.56
C LEU A 330 9.90 -30.62 -12.36
N TYR A 331 9.49 -31.51 -11.49
CA TYR A 331 10.32 -32.63 -11.07
C TYR A 331 9.67 -33.97 -11.44
N ALA A 332 10.43 -34.85 -12.03
CA ALA A 332 10.01 -36.18 -12.47
C ALA A 332 10.25 -37.23 -11.37
N PHE A 333 9.27 -38.10 -11.18
CA PHE A 333 9.29 -39.24 -10.27
C PHE A 333 8.91 -40.51 -10.99
N SER A 334 9.39 -41.66 -10.52
CA SER A 334 8.99 -42.98 -11.03
C SER A 334 7.67 -43.49 -10.49
N GLY A 335 7.04 -42.73 -9.60
CA GLY A 335 5.73 -43.02 -8.97
C GLY A 335 5.12 -41.80 -8.33
N THR A 336 3.91 -41.94 -7.82
CA THR A 336 3.21 -40.92 -7.03
C THR A 336 2.70 -41.55 -5.73
N PRO A 337 2.73 -40.83 -4.57
CA PRO A 337 3.15 -39.44 -4.40
C PRO A 337 4.64 -39.20 -4.61
N ALA A 338 5.02 -37.92 -4.71
CA ALA A 338 6.42 -37.49 -4.79
C ALA A 338 7.16 -37.84 -3.49
N GLU A 339 8.20 -38.65 -3.57
CA GLU A 339 8.99 -39.07 -2.42
C GLU A 339 10.49 -39.06 -2.78
N LYS A 340 11.33 -38.96 -1.77
CA LYS A 340 12.78 -38.96 -1.97
C LYS A 340 13.28 -40.20 -2.68
N ASP A 341 12.65 -41.35 -2.43
CA ASP A 341 13.10 -42.66 -2.92
C ASP A 341 12.66 -42.95 -4.36
N ASN A 342 11.63 -42.27 -4.88
CA ASN A 342 11.13 -42.40 -6.24
C ASN A 342 11.51 -41.22 -7.16
N LYS A 343 12.38 -40.31 -6.70
CA LYS A 343 12.85 -39.17 -7.48
C LYS A 343 13.69 -39.58 -8.69
N VAL A 344 13.46 -38.94 -9.81
CA VAL A 344 14.25 -39.14 -11.05
C VAL A 344 15.12 -37.89 -11.32
N GLY A 345 14.53 -36.70 -11.42
CA GLY A 345 15.28 -35.49 -11.65
C GLY A 345 14.37 -34.29 -12.00
N SER A 346 14.93 -33.09 -11.98
CA SER A 346 14.22 -31.89 -12.41
C SER A 346 14.26 -31.75 -13.93
N LEU A 347 13.11 -31.49 -14.54
CA LEU A 347 13.00 -31.15 -15.95
C LEU A 347 13.25 -29.65 -16.16
N VAL A 348 12.67 -28.81 -15.29
CA VAL A 348 12.82 -27.34 -15.32
C VAL A 348 13.02 -26.84 -13.90
N ARG A 349 13.91 -25.88 -13.75
CA ARG A 349 14.09 -25.12 -12.51
C ARG A 349 13.67 -23.67 -12.75
N MET A 350 12.59 -23.25 -12.12
CA MET A 350 11.98 -21.94 -12.26
C MET A 350 12.32 -21.07 -11.07
N ILE A 351 13.11 -20.03 -11.31
CA ILE A 351 13.50 -19.04 -10.30
C ILE A 351 12.58 -17.83 -10.45
N TYR A 352 12.00 -17.36 -9.35
CA TYR A 352 11.05 -16.24 -9.31
C TYR A 352 9.92 -16.38 -10.34
N PRO A 353 9.18 -17.51 -10.32
CA PRO A 353 8.09 -17.73 -11.26
C PRO A 353 6.96 -16.72 -11.03
N PHE A 354 6.27 -16.37 -12.10
CA PHE A 354 5.12 -15.48 -12.04
C PHE A 354 4.12 -15.78 -13.16
N LEU A 355 2.90 -15.31 -12.96
CA LEU A 355 1.83 -15.37 -13.93
C LEU A 355 1.55 -13.96 -14.46
N GLN A 356 1.52 -13.80 -15.77
CA GLN A 356 1.07 -12.58 -16.43
C GLN A 356 -0.03 -12.93 -17.42
N LYS A 357 -1.23 -12.35 -17.22
CA LYS A 357 -2.35 -12.60 -18.12
C LYS A 357 -2.09 -11.98 -19.49
N MET A 358 -2.32 -12.74 -20.54
CA MET A 358 -2.19 -12.25 -21.91
C MET A 358 -3.30 -11.23 -22.16
N GLN A 359 -2.94 -10.06 -22.65
CA GLN A 359 -3.93 -9.07 -23.03
C GLN A 359 -4.52 -9.46 -24.39
N VAL A 360 -5.82 -9.65 -24.42
CA VAL A 360 -6.55 -9.62 -25.69
C VAL A 360 -6.57 -8.15 -26.09
N GLU A 361 -6.07 -7.80 -27.30
CA GLU A 361 -6.04 -6.42 -27.78
C GLU A 361 -7.38 -5.72 -27.51
N ALA A 362 -7.43 -4.93 -26.46
CA ALA A 362 -8.58 -4.09 -26.15
C ALA A 362 -8.30 -2.68 -26.64
N ALA A 363 -9.31 -2.09 -27.26
CA ALA A 363 -9.31 -0.71 -27.72
C ALA A 363 -8.73 0.23 -26.67
N ALA A 364 -7.83 1.12 -27.13
CA ALA A 364 -7.04 2.06 -26.37
C ALA A 364 -7.65 2.55 -25.06
N SER A 365 -7.06 2.14 -23.95
CA SER A 365 -7.37 2.65 -22.61
C SER A 365 -6.85 4.07 -22.43
N PRO A 366 -7.52 4.93 -21.62
CA PRO A 366 -7.04 6.28 -21.34
C PRO A 366 -5.66 6.22 -20.66
N LYS A 367 -4.79 7.13 -21.05
CA LYS A 367 -3.42 7.25 -20.53
C LYS A 367 -3.42 7.34 -19.00
N ALA A 368 -2.90 6.32 -18.34
CA ALA A 368 -2.60 6.37 -16.94
C ALA A 368 -1.49 7.40 -16.66
N VAL A 369 -1.70 8.25 -15.68
CA VAL A 369 -0.70 9.21 -15.22
C VAL A 369 0.42 8.46 -14.52
N SER A 370 1.62 8.46 -15.13
CA SER A 370 2.84 7.90 -14.55
C SER A 370 3.17 8.63 -13.25
N ARG A 371 3.22 7.92 -12.13
CA ARG A 371 3.74 8.42 -10.86
C ARG A 371 5.12 7.82 -10.58
N ASP A 372 6.12 8.70 -10.57
CA ASP A 372 7.47 8.41 -10.06
C ASP A 372 7.47 8.35 -8.53
N GLY A 373 7.23 7.18 -7.98
CA GLY A 373 7.33 6.92 -6.54
C GLY A 373 7.80 5.50 -6.28
N LYS A 374 9.09 5.32 -6.09
CA LYS A 374 9.81 4.21 -5.42
C LYS A 374 9.06 2.87 -5.21
N ARG A 375 8.44 2.33 -6.24
CA ARG A 375 8.22 0.90 -6.38
C ARG A 375 9.22 0.38 -7.41
N MET A 376 9.90 -0.70 -7.09
CA MET A 376 10.62 -1.45 -8.12
C MET A 376 9.59 -1.72 -9.21
N ARG A 377 9.84 -1.21 -10.40
CA ARG A 377 8.99 -1.49 -11.56
C ARG A 377 9.02 -3.00 -11.73
N LYS A 378 7.90 -3.67 -11.45
CA LYS A 378 7.67 -4.98 -12.01
C LYS A 378 7.69 -4.77 -13.51
N ALA A 379 8.72 -5.30 -14.18
CA ALA A 379 8.84 -5.11 -15.61
C ALA A 379 7.70 -5.86 -16.29
N THR A 380 6.86 -5.14 -17.01
CA THR A 380 5.92 -5.78 -17.93
C THR A 380 6.74 -6.50 -18.98
N ILE A 381 6.53 -7.81 -19.11
CA ILE A 381 7.23 -8.60 -20.13
C ILE A 381 6.59 -8.28 -21.47
N SER A 382 7.38 -7.81 -22.43
CA SER A 382 6.96 -7.76 -23.81
C SER A 382 7.14 -9.12 -24.48
N GLU A 383 6.34 -9.45 -25.46
CA GLU A 383 6.52 -10.71 -26.24
C GLU A 383 7.94 -10.85 -26.83
N ALA A 384 8.61 -9.73 -27.09
CA ALA A 384 9.98 -9.71 -27.59
C ALA A 384 11.04 -10.17 -26.56
N ASP A 385 10.69 -10.10 -25.25
CA ASP A 385 11.62 -10.45 -24.16
C ASP A 385 11.46 -11.90 -23.71
N LEU A 386 10.46 -12.62 -24.25
CA LEU A 386 10.11 -13.97 -23.83
C LEU A 386 10.69 -15.01 -24.80
N VAL A 387 11.41 -15.97 -24.25
CA VAL A 387 11.84 -17.17 -24.99
C VAL A 387 10.94 -18.32 -24.52
N THR A 388 10.19 -18.88 -25.48
CA THR A 388 9.37 -20.09 -25.20
C THR A 388 10.29 -21.21 -24.75
N TYR A 389 9.92 -21.91 -23.69
CA TYR A 389 10.65 -23.07 -23.23
C TYR A 389 10.82 -24.11 -24.36
N ASP A 390 12.07 -24.49 -24.66
CA ASP A 390 12.37 -25.54 -25.65
C ASP A 390 12.63 -26.86 -24.93
N PRO A 391 11.71 -27.85 -25.05
CA PRO A 391 11.85 -29.15 -24.39
C PRO A 391 13.05 -29.98 -24.94
N ASN A 392 13.65 -29.54 -26.05
CA ASN A 392 14.80 -30.23 -26.65
C ASN A 392 16.18 -29.72 -26.17
N LEU A 393 16.21 -28.65 -25.38
CA LEU A 393 17.40 -28.18 -24.70
C LEU A 393 17.83 -29.26 -23.70
N LYS A 394 18.89 -30.01 -24.06
CA LYS A 394 19.51 -31.01 -23.16
C LYS A 394 20.23 -30.28 -22.04
N TRP A 395 19.88 -30.60 -20.84
CA TRP A 395 20.52 -30.18 -19.59
C TRP A 395 21.85 -30.85 -19.37
#